data_951c11dd0deb3d73d04bdb543fd9b01a
#
_entry.id   951c11dd0deb3d73d04bdb543fd9b01a
#
_cell.length_a   1.000
_cell.length_b   1.000
_cell.length_c   1.000
_cell.angle_alpha   90.00
_cell.angle_beta   90.00
_cell.angle_gamma   90.00
#
_symmetry.space_group_name_H-M   'P 1'
#
loop_
_entity.id
_entity.type
_entity.pdbx_description
1 polymer ?
#
loop_
_entity_poly.entity_id
_entity_poly.type
_entity_poly.pdbx_seq_one_letter_code
_entity_poly.pdbx_strand_id
1 'polypeptide(L)'
;MKSQAFVVSPKTYEPALNVLGVSVTVLASNIQTQGYEITLQSGGEGAGPPPHRHVWDESFFVLRGKVEFSIDGKAGLCGPVTLVHLPAGTVHSYRFGAGGGELFEITGQGGNATRMFDRVSREVPPGPPDVPALTSLLQQNGVTLMLG
;
A
#
# COMPACT_ATOMS: atom_id res chain seq x y z
N MET A 1 13.89 -20.47 -9.82
CA MET A 1 14.53 -19.57 -10.81
C MET A 1 15.00 -18.32 -10.13
N LYS A 2 16.16 -17.82 -10.50
CA LYS A 2 16.59 -16.49 -10.05
C LYS A 2 15.77 -15.41 -10.70
N SER A 3 15.51 -14.34 -9.96
CA SER A 3 14.98 -13.12 -10.54
C SER A 3 16.03 -12.51 -11.50
N GLN A 4 15.57 -11.79 -12.49
CA GLN A 4 16.43 -11.09 -13.44
C GLN A 4 16.54 -9.62 -13.07
N ALA A 5 17.67 -9.01 -13.37
CA ALA A 5 17.83 -7.57 -13.20
C ALA A 5 16.86 -6.83 -14.14
N PHE A 6 16.26 -5.74 -13.64
CA PHE A 6 15.42 -4.88 -14.45
C PHE A 6 15.54 -3.43 -13.99
N VAL A 7 15.16 -2.53 -14.88
CA VAL A 7 15.09 -1.10 -14.60
C VAL A 7 13.67 -0.65 -14.96
N VAL A 8 13.04 0.04 -14.03
CA VAL A 8 11.73 0.65 -14.24
C VAL A 8 11.87 2.16 -14.02
N SER A 9 11.34 2.95 -14.95
CA SER A 9 11.40 4.41 -14.88
C SER A 9 10.02 4.99 -15.21
N PRO A 10 9.78 6.29 -14.96
CA PRO A 10 8.48 6.87 -15.27
C PRO A 10 7.99 6.62 -16.69
N LYS A 11 8.89 6.50 -17.66
CA LYS A 11 8.54 6.21 -19.05
C LYS A 11 8.05 4.79 -19.27
N THR A 12 8.38 3.86 -18.36
CA THR A 12 8.03 2.44 -18.48
C THR A 12 7.09 1.98 -17.38
N TYR A 13 6.55 2.88 -16.56
CA TYR A 13 5.57 2.51 -15.55
C TYR A 13 4.34 1.89 -16.18
N GLU A 14 3.87 0.80 -15.63
CA GLU A 14 2.54 0.29 -15.91
C GLU A 14 1.50 1.32 -15.45
N PRO A 15 0.29 1.32 -16.05
CA PRO A 15 -0.78 2.20 -15.60
C PRO A 15 -1.04 2.06 -14.09
N ALA A 16 -1.20 3.20 -13.42
CA ALA A 16 -1.48 3.21 -11.98
C ALA A 16 -2.83 2.56 -11.68
N LEU A 17 -2.85 1.79 -10.61
CA LEU A 17 -4.06 1.19 -10.07
C LEU A 17 -4.76 2.19 -9.14
N ASN A 18 -6.09 2.17 -9.11
CA ASN A 18 -6.86 2.92 -8.12
C ASN A 18 -7.24 1.98 -6.99
N VAL A 19 -6.67 2.22 -5.81
CA VAL A 19 -6.89 1.39 -4.63
C VAL A 19 -7.52 2.26 -3.55
N LEU A 20 -8.85 2.27 -3.47
CA LEU A 20 -9.62 3.05 -2.50
C LEU A 20 -9.24 4.54 -2.50
N GLY A 21 -9.04 5.12 -3.67
CA GLY A 21 -8.68 6.53 -3.84
C GLY A 21 -7.19 6.82 -3.81
N VAL A 22 -6.34 5.82 -3.59
CA VAL A 22 -4.89 5.94 -3.68
C VAL A 22 -4.44 5.46 -5.06
N SER A 23 -3.58 6.23 -5.72
CA SER A 23 -2.94 5.84 -6.97
C SER A 23 -1.73 4.96 -6.64
N VAL A 24 -1.73 3.72 -7.13
CA VAL A 24 -0.68 2.74 -6.85
C VAL A 24 0.00 2.31 -8.14
N THR A 25 1.29 2.59 -8.25
CA THR A 25 2.12 2.12 -9.37
C THR A 25 3.02 1.00 -8.87
N VAL A 26 2.90 -0.18 -9.47
CA VAL A 26 3.76 -1.32 -9.12
C VAL A 26 5.12 -1.12 -9.78
N LEU A 27 6.16 -0.97 -8.96
CA LEU A 27 7.54 -0.85 -9.44
C LEU A 27 8.23 -2.21 -9.49
N ALA A 28 7.99 -3.05 -8.50
CA ALA A 28 8.51 -4.40 -8.44
C ALA A 28 7.48 -5.32 -7.79
N SER A 29 7.12 -6.38 -8.46
CA SER A 29 6.24 -7.42 -7.90
C SER A 29 7.07 -8.58 -7.34
N ASN A 30 6.47 -9.37 -6.44
CA ASN A 30 7.13 -10.56 -5.91
C ASN A 30 7.38 -11.63 -6.98
N ILE A 31 6.61 -11.62 -8.04
CA ILE A 31 6.85 -12.51 -9.20
C ILE A 31 8.19 -12.15 -9.86
N GLN A 32 8.48 -10.85 -9.99
CA GLN A 32 9.71 -10.36 -10.59
C GLN A 32 10.91 -10.52 -9.68
N THR A 33 10.78 -10.16 -8.41
CA THR A 33 11.89 -10.17 -7.44
C THR A 33 12.08 -11.51 -6.76
N GLN A 34 11.03 -12.31 -6.70
CA GLN A 34 10.96 -13.57 -5.94
C GLN A 34 11.21 -13.38 -4.45
N GLY A 35 10.82 -12.24 -3.90
CA GLY A 35 11.04 -11.99 -2.48
C GLY A 35 10.25 -10.81 -1.92
N TYR A 36 10.33 -9.67 -2.54
CA TYR A 36 9.72 -8.44 -2.03
C TYR A 36 8.94 -7.72 -3.11
N GLU A 37 8.17 -6.72 -2.68
CA GLU A 37 7.40 -5.88 -3.59
C GLU A 37 7.64 -4.41 -3.27
N ILE A 38 7.63 -3.57 -4.30
CA ILE A 38 7.73 -2.12 -4.14
C ILE A 38 6.66 -1.46 -4.98
N THR A 39 5.86 -0.59 -4.35
CA THR A 39 4.88 0.24 -5.03
C THR A 39 5.12 1.71 -4.72
N LEU A 40 4.81 2.56 -5.69
CA LEU A 40 4.78 4.01 -5.54
C LEU A 40 3.33 4.41 -5.36
N GLN A 41 3.02 5.06 -4.24
CA GLN A 41 1.65 5.44 -3.90
C GLN A 41 1.54 6.94 -3.76
N SER A 42 0.47 7.50 -4.30
CA SER A 42 0.19 8.93 -4.19
C SER A 42 -1.31 9.16 -4.01
N GLY A 43 -1.65 10.28 -3.42
CA GLY A 43 -3.04 10.65 -3.21
C GLY A 43 -3.18 12.07 -2.71
N GLY A 44 -4.42 12.57 -2.75
CA GLY A 44 -4.79 13.85 -2.18
C GLY A 44 -4.98 13.75 -0.67
N GLU A 45 -5.28 14.90 -0.06
CA GLU A 45 -5.54 14.99 1.38
C GLU A 45 -6.62 13.98 1.81
N GLY A 46 -6.35 13.26 2.87
CA GLY A 46 -7.25 12.29 3.47
C GLY A 46 -7.28 10.93 2.81
N ALA A 47 -6.67 10.75 1.65
CA ALA A 47 -6.59 9.45 1.00
C ALA A 47 -5.65 8.51 1.77
N GLY A 48 -6.02 7.25 1.86
CA GLY A 48 -5.23 6.22 2.53
C GLY A 48 -6.11 5.04 2.94
N PRO A 49 -5.49 3.89 3.25
CA PRO A 49 -6.23 2.70 3.62
C PRO A 49 -6.81 2.82 5.03
N PRO A 50 -7.93 2.14 5.31
CA PRO A 50 -8.43 2.01 6.67
C PRO A 50 -7.50 1.13 7.52
N PRO A 51 -7.65 1.12 8.86
CA PRO A 51 -6.86 0.25 9.73
C PRO A 51 -6.96 -1.22 9.31
N HIS A 52 -5.81 -1.86 9.19
CA HIS A 52 -5.70 -3.26 8.76
C HIS A 52 -4.41 -3.88 9.28
N ARG A 53 -4.28 -5.18 9.12
CA ARG A 53 -3.05 -5.94 9.39
C ARG A 53 -2.87 -7.04 8.36
N HIS A 54 -1.65 -7.52 8.22
CA HIS A 54 -1.30 -8.64 7.35
C HIS A 54 -0.11 -9.42 7.93
N VAL A 55 0.16 -10.58 7.35
CA VAL A 55 1.15 -11.53 7.91
C VAL A 55 2.57 -11.35 7.35
N TRP A 56 2.82 -10.26 6.63
CA TRP A 56 4.16 -9.92 6.12
C TRP A 56 4.64 -8.60 6.68
N ASP A 57 5.95 -8.43 6.71
CA ASP A 57 6.59 -7.18 7.10
C ASP A 57 6.41 -6.14 6.00
N GLU A 58 6.34 -4.89 6.39
CA GLU A 58 6.13 -3.77 5.47
C GLU A 58 6.89 -2.54 5.95
N SER A 59 7.38 -1.77 5.00
CA SER A 59 7.95 -0.46 5.29
C SER A 59 7.39 0.56 4.32
N PHE A 60 7.23 1.78 4.81
CA PHE A 60 6.89 2.94 3.99
C PHE A 60 8.03 3.94 4.04
N PHE A 61 8.30 4.58 2.92
CA PHE A 61 9.26 5.67 2.84
C PHE A 61 8.58 6.88 2.20
N VAL A 62 8.45 7.96 2.97
CA VAL A 62 7.76 9.16 2.51
C VAL A 62 8.67 9.93 1.57
N LEU A 63 8.18 10.25 0.37
CA LEU A 63 8.90 10.98 -0.66
C LEU A 63 8.51 12.45 -0.70
N ARG A 64 7.22 12.75 -0.60
CA ARG A 64 6.68 14.10 -0.76
C ARG A 64 5.45 14.28 0.13
N GLY A 65 5.28 15.48 0.62
CA GLY A 65 4.14 15.84 1.47
C GLY A 65 4.28 15.27 2.88
N LYS A 66 3.21 15.37 3.63
CA LYS A 66 3.12 14.80 4.98
C LYS A 66 2.13 13.66 4.99
N VAL A 67 2.45 12.62 5.73
CA VAL A 67 1.61 11.43 5.85
C VAL A 67 1.39 11.15 7.32
N GLU A 68 0.13 11.06 7.72
CA GLU A 68 -0.21 10.61 9.07
C GLU A 68 -0.28 9.10 9.09
N PHE A 69 0.58 8.46 9.87
CA PHE A 69 0.54 7.03 10.12
C PHE A 69 -0.10 6.75 11.46
N SER A 70 -0.96 5.76 11.51
CA SER A 70 -1.48 5.20 12.74
C SER A 70 -0.91 3.78 12.92
N ILE A 71 -0.23 3.57 14.04
CA ILE A 71 0.44 2.31 14.37
C ILE A 71 -0.08 1.86 15.72
N ASP A 72 -0.80 0.74 15.75
CA ASP A 72 -1.44 0.20 16.95
C ASP A 72 -2.26 1.27 17.70
N GLY A 73 -2.99 2.10 16.94
CA GLY A 73 -3.86 3.14 17.47
C GLY A 73 -3.17 4.46 17.81
N LYS A 74 -1.86 4.57 17.61
CA LYS A 74 -1.11 5.81 17.85
C LYS A 74 -0.80 6.50 16.53
N ALA A 75 -1.31 7.72 16.37
CA ALA A 75 -1.09 8.52 15.17
C ALA A 75 0.17 9.39 15.29
N GLY A 76 0.87 9.54 14.17
CA GLY A 76 2.03 10.43 14.05
C GLY A 76 2.17 10.96 12.64
N LEU A 77 2.55 12.23 12.53
CA LEU A 77 2.73 12.90 11.24
C LEU A 77 4.19 12.79 10.79
N CYS A 78 4.41 12.24 9.60
CA CYS A 78 5.73 12.01 9.03
C CYS A 78 5.92 12.86 7.77
N GLY A 79 7.07 13.54 7.69
CA GLY A 79 7.46 14.31 6.51
C GLY A 79 8.35 13.52 5.56
N PRO A 80 8.84 14.19 4.48
CA PRO A 80 9.71 13.55 3.50
C PRO A 80 10.97 12.92 4.12
N VAL A 81 11.47 11.86 3.49
CA VAL A 81 12.69 11.12 3.86
C VAL A 81 12.52 10.40 5.22
N THR A 82 11.30 10.06 5.59
CA THR A 82 11.00 9.32 6.81
C THR A 82 10.65 7.87 6.46
N LEU A 83 11.28 6.92 7.15
CA LEU A 83 10.97 5.50 7.06
C LEU A 83 10.06 5.10 8.21
N VAL A 84 9.00 4.36 7.89
CA VAL A 84 8.11 3.71 8.85
C VAL A 84 8.18 2.21 8.60
N HIS A 85 8.60 1.45 9.60
CA HIS A 85 8.67 -0.01 9.52
C HIS A 85 7.57 -0.65 10.37
N LEU A 86 6.87 -1.62 9.79
CA LEU A 86 5.73 -2.30 10.38
C LEU A 86 5.97 -3.82 10.34
N PRO A 87 6.34 -4.44 11.46
CA PRO A 87 6.41 -5.89 11.52
C PRO A 87 5.06 -6.55 11.20
N ALA A 88 5.11 -7.77 10.70
CA ALA A 88 3.92 -8.57 10.44
C ALA A 88 2.96 -8.55 11.64
N GLY A 89 1.66 -8.42 11.36
CA GLY A 89 0.62 -8.39 12.39
C GLY A 89 0.34 -7.04 13.01
N THR A 90 1.16 -6.02 12.73
CA THR A 90 0.94 -4.66 13.26
C THR A 90 -0.31 -4.05 12.64
N VAL A 91 -1.23 -3.57 13.47
CA VAL A 91 -2.42 -2.84 13.00
C VAL A 91 -2.00 -1.43 12.59
N HIS A 92 -2.25 -1.07 11.34
CA HIS A 92 -1.80 0.20 10.81
C HIS A 92 -2.74 0.78 9.76
N SER A 93 -2.61 2.08 9.56
CA SER A 93 -3.23 2.84 8.50
C SER A 93 -2.39 4.06 8.20
N TYR A 94 -2.66 4.72 7.09
CA TYR A 94 -2.09 6.04 6.84
C TYR A 94 -3.09 6.93 6.10
N ARG A 95 -2.85 8.23 6.16
CA ARG A 95 -3.59 9.24 5.38
C ARG A 95 -2.64 10.31 4.92
N PHE A 96 -2.75 10.71 3.67
CA PHE A 96 -2.02 11.87 3.19
C PHE A 96 -2.56 13.14 3.85
N GLY A 97 -1.66 14.02 4.26
CA GLY A 97 -1.99 15.30 4.85
C GLY A 97 -2.38 16.36 3.83
N ALA A 98 -2.48 17.59 4.30
CA ALA A 98 -2.83 18.74 3.46
C ALA A 98 -1.90 18.85 2.25
N GLY A 99 -2.47 19.04 1.06
CA GLY A 99 -1.73 19.10 -0.19
C GLY A 99 -1.39 17.75 -0.80
N GLY A 100 -1.77 16.65 -0.15
CA GLY A 100 -1.47 15.30 -0.64
C GLY A 100 -0.03 14.89 -0.44
N GLY A 101 0.37 13.77 -1.02
CA GLY A 101 1.72 13.26 -0.85
C GLY A 101 2.03 12.06 -1.73
N GLU A 102 3.23 11.55 -1.51
CA GLU A 102 3.76 10.40 -2.24
C GLU A 102 4.70 9.60 -1.34
N LEU A 103 4.60 8.29 -1.41
CA LEU A 103 5.45 7.38 -0.65
C LEU A 103 5.75 6.10 -1.43
N PHE A 104 6.81 5.41 -1.03
CA PHE A 104 7.01 4.00 -1.40
C PHE A 104 6.42 3.10 -0.33
N GLU A 105 5.81 2.01 -0.77
CA GLU A 105 5.52 0.86 0.07
C GLU A 105 6.43 -0.30 -0.33
N ILE A 106 7.07 -0.90 0.64
CA ILE A 106 7.96 -2.04 0.45
C ILE A 106 7.41 -3.18 1.29
N THR A 107 7.05 -4.28 0.66
CA THR A 107 6.58 -5.48 1.38
C THR A 107 7.68 -6.52 1.43
N GLY A 108 7.80 -7.19 2.57
CA GLY A 108 8.76 -8.25 2.74
C GLY A 108 8.37 -9.55 2.07
N GLN A 109 9.17 -10.55 2.27
CA GLN A 109 8.95 -11.89 1.73
C GLN A 109 7.60 -12.44 2.20
N GLY A 110 6.88 -13.07 1.30
CA GLY A 110 5.54 -13.59 1.57
C GLY A 110 4.43 -12.56 1.38
N GLY A 111 4.76 -11.32 1.00
CA GLY A 111 3.79 -10.28 0.71
C GLY A 111 2.92 -10.61 -0.50
N ASN A 112 1.67 -10.15 -0.46
CA ASN A 112 0.71 -10.32 -1.54
C ASN A 112 0.02 -9.01 -1.89
N ALA A 113 0.71 -7.90 -1.66
CA ALA A 113 0.11 -6.59 -1.82
C ALA A 113 -0.20 -6.25 -3.28
N THR A 114 0.71 -6.52 -4.21
CA THR A 114 0.51 -6.16 -5.62
C THR A 114 -0.68 -6.91 -6.23
N ARG A 115 -0.85 -8.18 -5.91
CA ARG A 115 -2.02 -8.95 -6.36
C ARG A 115 -3.31 -8.42 -5.74
N MET A 116 -3.28 -8.06 -4.46
CA MET A 116 -4.42 -7.48 -3.76
C MET A 116 -4.80 -6.13 -4.37
N PHE A 117 -3.83 -5.26 -4.63
CA PHE A 117 -4.08 -3.96 -5.26
C PHE A 117 -4.70 -4.11 -6.65
N ASP A 118 -4.21 -5.05 -7.45
CA ASP A 118 -4.78 -5.31 -8.77
C ASP A 118 -6.25 -5.73 -8.67
N ARG A 119 -6.56 -6.62 -7.75
CA ARG A 119 -7.94 -7.07 -7.54
C ARG A 119 -8.85 -5.94 -7.03
N VAL A 120 -8.40 -5.15 -6.06
CA VAL A 120 -9.18 -4.01 -5.56
C VAL A 120 -9.45 -3.02 -6.69
N SER A 121 -8.45 -2.72 -7.49
CA SER A 121 -8.58 -1.78 -8.62
C SER A 121 -9.62 -2.25 -9.65
N ARG A 122 -9.68 -3.55 -9.91
CA ARG A 122 -10.58 -4.12 -10.91
C ARG A 122 -11.98 -4.42 -10.37
N GLU A 123 -12.09 -4.82 -9.11
CA GLU A 123 -13.32 -5.40 -8.55
C GLU A 123 -14.09 -4.45 -7.64
N VAL A 124 -13.46 -3.38 -7.13
CA VAL A 124 -14.10 -2.41 -6.24
C VAL A 124 -14.41 -1.14 -7.02
N PRO A 125 -15.70 -0.80 -7.25
CA PRO A 125 -16.06 0.42 -7.96
C PRO A 125 -15.63 1.68 -7.21
N PRO A 126 -15.44 2.81 -7.91
CA PRO A 126 -15.22 4.10 -7.26
C PRO A 126 -16.38 4.49 -6.33
N GLY A 127 -16.06 5.24 -5.29
CA GLY A 127 -17.04 5.70 -4.30
C GLY A 127 -17.04 4.86 -3.04
N PRO A 128 -18.06 5.02 -2.18
CA PRO A 128 -18.13 4.25 -0.92
C PRO A 128 -18.17 2.76 -1.22
N PRO A 129 -17.25 1.95 -0.64
CA PRO A 129 -17.19 0.52 -0.94
C PRO A 129 -18.30 -0.25 -0.24
N ASP A 130 -18.68 -1.38 -0.84
CA ASP A 130 -19.44 -2.42 -0.16
C ASP A 130 -18.48 -3.05 0.87
N VAL A 131 -18.66 -2.74 2.13
CA VAL A 131 -17.73 -3.14 3.20
C VAL A 131 -17.62 -4.65 3.35
N PRO A 132 -18.71 -5.43 3.37
CA PRO A 132 -18.59 -6.89 3.42
C PRO A 132 -17.83 -7.48 2.24
N ALA A 133 -18.08 -7.00 1.03
CA ALA A 133 -17.39 -7.48 -0.17
C ALA A 133 -15.90 -7.12 -0.14
N LEU A 134 -15.56 -5.90 0.25
CA LEU A 134 -14.17 -5.46 0.41
C LEU A 134 -13.45 -6.29 1.47
N THR A 135 -14.08 -6.50 2.62
CA THR A 135 -13.51 -7.30 3.72
C THR A 135 -13.16 -8.71 3.23
N SER A 136 -14.08 -9.33 2.50
CA SER A 136 -13.87 -10.68 1.95
C SER A 136 -12.72 -10.71 0.94
N LEU A 137 -12.66 -9.74 0.03
CA LEU A 137 -11.60 -9.64 -0.97
C LEU A 137 -10.23 -9.50 -0.30
N LEU A 138 -10.13 -8.63 0.69
CA LEU A 138 -8.87 -8.42 1.41
C LEU A 138 -8.44 -9.66 2.17
N GLN A 139 -9.37 -10.33 2.86
CA GLN A 139 -9.09 -11.58 3.57
C GLN A 139 -8.56 -12.68 2.64
N GLN A 140 -9.11 -12.78 1.43
CA GLN A 140 -8.63 -13.73 0.43
C GLN A 140 -7.17 -13.45 0.01
N ASN A 141 -6.69 -12.25 0.26
CA ASN A 141 -5.33 -11.82 -0.09
C ASN A 141 -4.43 -11.63 1.15
N GLY A 142 -4.85 -12.12 2.30
CA GLY A 142 -4.03 -12.09 3.51
C GLY A 142 -4.10 -10.79 4.32
N VAL A 143 -5.08 -9.93 4.03
CA VAL A 143 -5.25 -8.65 4.72
C VAL A 143 -6.55 -8.66 5.52
N THR A 144 -6.47 -8.32 6.80
CA THR A 144 -7.61 -8.24 7.71
C THR A 144 -7.93 -6.79 8.02
N LEU A 145 -9.15 -6.35 7.68
CA LEU A 145 -9.64 -5.04 8.09
C LEU A 145 -9.96 -5.04 9.58
N MET A 146 -9.55 -3.96 10.25
CA MET A 146 -9.82 -3.74 11.67
C MET A 146 -10.93 -2.69 11.79
N LEU A 147 -12.17 -3.15 11.61
CA LEU A 147 -13.36 -2.33 11.73
C LEU A 147 -13.79 -2.31 13.19
N GLY A 148 -13.56 -1.18 13.86
CA GLY A 148 -13.86 -1.14 15.24
C GLY A 148 -14.54 0.06 15.71
#